data_2e9c3ccc33006432a8030e0db5b5447e
#
_entry.id   2e9c3ccc33006432a8030e0db5b5447e
#
_cell.length_a   1.000
_cell.length_b   1.000
_cell.length_c   1.000
_cell.angle_alpha   90.00
_cell.angle_beta   90.00
_cell.angle_gamma   90.00
#
_symmetry.space_group_name_H-M   'P 1'
#
loop_
_entity.id
_entity.type
_entity.pdbx_description
1 polymer ?
#
loop_
_entity_poly.entity_id
_entity_poly.type
_entity_poly.pdbx_seq_one_letter_code
_entity_poly.pdbx_strand_id
1 'polypeptide(L)'
;MAKKKDGYIKVKAEYELVYADKEPKASILTNTLEAPLQEVRVFNEDNEWEDGWKNMLIFGDNLLALKTLYEDIKLDGPNKFGLRNKIKLIYIDPPFATRGDFMKDKEKAYKDKVYGSQFLEFIRKRLLFLREILAEDGAIYLHIDIKKGHYVKAILDEVFSEGNFMNELIWLFSGREMNYSSYNNKHNTIFFYAKNRDKLFFDWEKIGDMPSPAVMAQYKHIETDGRRYVIRNAAGSKGLKVEGPDTYRQYFKPVPPKSYF
;
A
#
# COMPACT_ATOMS: atom_id res chain seq x y z
N MET A 1 17.86 -26.48 -23.74
CA MET A 1 16.42 -26.27 -24.03
C MET A 1 15.60 -26.82 -22.87
N ALA A 2 15.17 -25.98 -21.96
CA ALA A 2 14.33 -26.36 -20.82
C ALA A 2 12.86 -26.34 -21.23
N LYS A 3 12.17 -27.46 -21.02
CA LYS A 3 10.76 -27.65 -21.35
C LYS A 3 9.90 -26.75 -20.45
N LYS A 4 9.11 -25.86 -21.08
CA LYS A 4 7.97 -25.18 -20.43
C LYS A 4 6.98 -26.24 -19.95
N LYS A 5 6.85 -26.41 -18.64
CA LYS A 5 5.68 -26.98 -17.97
C LYS A 5 5.13 -25.92 -17.06
N ASP A 6 3.85 -25.63 -17.27
CA ASP A 6 2.97 -24.80 -16.45
C ASP A 6 3.43 -23.37 -16.17
N GLY A 7 2.77 -22.45 -16.81
CA GLY A 7 2.96 -21.00 -16.98
C GLY A 7 3.21 -20.11 -15.75
N TYR A 8 3.79 -20.62 -14.69
CA TYR A 8 4.21 -19.82 -13.54
C TYR A 8 5.71 -19.97 -13.36
N ILE A 9 6.45 -18.92 -13.73
CA ILE A 9 7.83 -18.79 -13.28
C ILE A 9 7.74 -18.57 -11.76
N LYS A 10 8.07 -19.60 -10.96
CA LYS A 10 8.39 -19.40 -9.55
C LYS A 10 9.65 -18.53 -9.50
N VAL A 11 9.47 -17.23 -9.39
CA VAL A 11 10.57 -16.34 -8.99
C VAL A 11 10.89 -16.73 -7.55
N LYS A 12 11.99 -17.47 -7.37
CA LYS A 12 12.54 -17.74 -6.05
C LYS A 12 12.99 -16.38 -5.54
N ALA A 13 12.47 -15.93 -4.39
CA ALA A 13 12.98 -14.72 -3.77
C ALA A 13 14.50 -14.83 -3.61
N GLU A 14 15.23 -13.78 -4.02
CA GLU A 14 16.70 -13.79 -3.95
C GLU A 14 17.18 -13.73 -2.50
N TYR A 15 16.34 -13.25 -1.59
CA TYR A 15 16.60 -13.18 -0.15
C TYR A 15 15.33 -13.44 0.66
N GLU A 16 15.52 -13.83 1.89
CA GLU A 16 14.45 -14.13 2.83
C GLU A 16 14.80 -13.55 4.22
N LEU A 17 13.85 -12.91 4.87
CA LEU A 17 13.99 -12.48 6.26
C LEU A 17 13.71 -13.68 7.18
N VAL A 18 14.77 -14.16 7.86
CA VAL A 18 14.68 -15.26 8.83
C VAL A 18 14.63 -14.70 10.24
N TYR A 19 13.68 -15.17 11.05
CA TYR A 19 13.53 -14.83 12.47
C TYR A 19 12.94 -16.01 13.24
N ALA A 20 13.04 -15.94 14.56
CA ALA A 20 12.52 -16.98 15.44
C ALA A 20 10.99 -17.13 15.27
N ASP A 21 10.52 -18.37 15.28
CA ASP A 21 9.10 -18.75 15.20
C ASP A 21 8.41 -18.35 13.89
N LYS A 22 9.15 -18.13 12.81
CA LYS A 22 8.59 -17.91 11.48
C LYS A 22 7.91 -19.19 10.98
N GLU A 23 6.61 -19.11 10.74
CA GLU A 23 5.81 -20.23 10.25
C GLU A 23 5.83 -20.34 8.72
N PRO A 24 5.77 -21.57 8.14
CA PRO A 24 5.59 -21.72 6.70
C PRO A 24 4.29 -21.07 6.22
N LYS A 25 4.33 -20.39 5.05
CA LYS A 25 3.15 -19.76 4.44
C LYS A 25 1.96 -20.72 4.32
N ALA A 26 2.21 -21.95 3.85
CA ALA A 26 1.17 -22.95 3.68
C ALA A 26 0.47 -23.29 5.01
N SER A 27 1.25 -23.42 6.10
CA SER A 27 0.71 -23.68 7.45
C SER A 27 -0.18 -22.55 7.92
N ILE A 28 0.23 -21.29 7.71
CA ILE A 28 -0.57 -20.12 8.10
C ILE A 28 -1.92 -20.13 7.37
N LEU A 29 -1.91 -20.30 6.05
CA LEU A 29 -3.14 -20.26 5.24
C LEU A 29 -4.08 -21.42 5.58
N THR A 30 -3.54 -22.60 5.94
CA THR A 30 -4.34 -23.80 6.24
C THR A 30 -4.81 -23.84 7.69
N ASN A 31 -3.91 -23.57 8.64
CA ASN A 31 -4.15 -23.86 10.05
C ASN A 31 -4.73 -22.68 10.85
N THR A 32 -4.73 -21.46 10.27
CA THR A 32 -5.41 -20.33 10.91
C THR A 32 -6.90 -20.65 11.02
N LEU A 33 -7.45 -20.47 12.21
CA LEU A 33 -8.87 -20.69 12.45
C LEU A 33 -9.70 -19.58 11.78
N GLU A 34 -10.87 -19.94 11.30
CA GLU A 34 -11.90 -18.99 10.88
C GLU A 34 -12.89 -18.76 12.03
N ALA A 35 -13.49 -17.58 12.07
CA ALA A 35 -14.57 -17.26 12.98
C ALA A 35 -15.76 -16.72 12.19
N PRO A 36 -16.96 -17.35 12.32
CA PRO A 36 -18.12 -16.85 11.61
C PRO A 36 -18.42 -15.42 12.03
N LEU A 37 -18.69 -14.55 11.06
CA LEU A 37 -19.10 -13.18 11.30
C LEU A 37 -20.58 -13.17 11.68
N GLN A 38 -20.91 -12.47 12.77
CA GLN A 38 -22.27 -12.30 13.23
C GLN A 38 -22.69 -10.84 13.06
N GLU A 39 -23.79 -10.60 12.36
CA GLU A 39 -24.37 -9.25 12.29
C GLU A 39 -24.95 -8.88 13.65
N VAL A 40 -24.40 -7.84 14.25
CA VAL A 40 -24.81 -7.37 15.58
C VAL A 40 -25.73 -6.17 15.47
N ARG A 41 -25.47 -5.28 14.50
CA ARG A 41 -26.25 -4.05 14.32
C ARG A 41 -26.13 -3.53 12.90
N VAL A 42 -27.24 -3.05 12.37
CA VAL A 42 -27.32 -2.30 11.11
C VAL A 42 -27.58 -0.82 11.42
N PHE A 43 -27.00 0.07 10.66
CA PHE A 43 -27.21 1.52 10.72
C PHE A 43 -27.78 2.00 9.39
N ASN A 44 -28.68 2.99 9.43
CA ASN A 44 -29.31 3.58 8.25
C ASN A 44 -30.10 2.56 7.42
N GLU A 45 -30.86 1.70 8.06
CA GLU A 45 -31.68 0.65 7.40
C GLU A 45 -32.65 1.24 6.35
N ASP A 46 -33.10 2.49 6.54
CA ASP A 46 -34.03 3.18 5.66
C ASP A 46 -33.36 3.76 4.39
N ASN A 47 -32.03 3.70 4.28
CA ASN A 47 -31.24 4.23 3.18
C ASN A 47 -30.39 3.12 2.52
N GLU A 48 -31.05 2.15 1.92
CA GLU A 48 -30.35 1.14 1.12
C GLU A 48 -29.80 1.79 -0.16
N TRP A 49 -28.54 1.48 -0.49
CA TRP A 49 -27.97 1.85 -1.79
C TRP A 49 -28.68 1.06 -2.90
N GLU A 50 -28.89 1.69 -4.05
CA GLU A 50 -29.61 1.08 -5.18
C GLU A 50 -29.02 -0.28 -5.63
N ASP A 51 -27.72 -0.50 -5.41
CA ASP A 51 -26.99 -1.73 -5.76
C ASP A 51 -26.91 -2.73 -4.60
N GLY A 52 -27.57 -2.46 -3.46
CA GLY A 52 -27.53 -3.30 -2.26
C GLY A 52 -26.19 -3.29 -1.52
N TRP A 53 -25.29 -2.34 -1.82
CA TRP A 53 -24.00 -2.22 -1.15
C TRP A 53 -24.17 -1.88 0.32
N LYS A 54 -23.40 -2.55 1.18
CA LYS A 54 -23.31 -2.26 2.62
C LYS A 54 -21.87 -2.11 3.06
N ASN A 55 -21.58 -1.05 3.80
CA ASN A 55 -20.31 -0.94 4.50
C ASN A 55 -20.33 -1.86 5.73
N MET A 56 -19.21 -2.48 6.04
CA MET A 56 -19.07 -3.36 7.20
C MET A 56 -18.03 -2.83 8.17
N LEU A 57 -18.37 -2.86 9.46
CA LEU A 57 -17.42 -2.70 10.55
C LEU A 57 -17.30 -4.05 11.26
N ILE A 58 -16.15 -4.68 11.18
CA ILE A 58 -15.87 -5.98 11.80
C ILE A 58 -15.08 -5.74 13.09
N PHE A 59 -15.66 -6.19 14.23
CA PHE A 59 -15.02 -6.10 15.52
C PHE A 59 -14.55 -7.49 15.98
N GLY A 60 -13.27 -7.59 16.39
CA GLY A 60 -12.67 -8.85 16.87
C GLY A 60 -11.21 -9.01 16.45
N ASP A 61 -10.66 -10.21 16.58
CA ASP A 61 -9.33 -10.53 16.04
C ASP A 61 -9.36 -10.51 14.51
N ASN A 62 -8.67 -9.55 13.95
CA ASN A 62 -8.66 -9.35 12.51
C ASN A 62 -7.97 -10.50 11.73
N LEU A 63 -7.12 -11.34 12.37
CA LEU A 63 -6.55 -12.51 11.70
C LEU A 63 -7.64 -13.55 11.42
N LEU A 64 -8.51 -13.79 12.39
CA LEU A 64 -9.67 -14.70 12.23
C LEU A 64 -10.66 -14.17 11.20
N ALA A 65 -10.96 -12.86 11.26
CA ALA A 65 -11.82 -12.21 10.29
C ALA A 65 -11.24 -12.31 8.85
N LEU A 66 -9.94 -12.06 8.68
CA LEU A 66 -9.27 -12.19 7.39
C LEU A 66 -9.28 -13.63 6.87
N LYS A 67 -9.13 -14.62 7.74
CA LYS A 67 -9.27 -16.03 7.36
C LYS A 67 -10.69 -16.32 6.86
N THR A 68 -11.71 -15.83 7.56
CA THR A 68 -13.12 -15.97 7.13
C THR A 68 -13.34 -15.33 5.77
N LEU A 69 -12.86 -14.09 5.54
CA LEU A 69 -12.96 -13.42 4.24
C LEU A 69 -12.16 -14.13 3.14
N TYR A 70 -11.08 -14.80 3.49
CA TYR A 70 -10.28 -15.59 2.55
C TYR A 70 -11.00 -16.88 2.12
N GLU A 71 -11.68 -17.57 3.05
CA GLU A 71 -12.44 -18.79 2.76
C GLU A 71 -13.78 -18.50 2.06
N ASP A 72 -14.20 -17.25 2.05
CA ASP A 72 -15.45 -16.79 1.44
C ASP A 72 -15.37 -16.82 -0.09
N ILE A 73 -15.38 -18.01 -0.65
CA ILE A 73 -15.33 -18.26 -2.10
C ILE A 73 -16.73 -18.30 -2.71
N LYS A 74 -17.77 -18.55 -1.89
CA LYS A 74 -19.12 -18.86 -2.37
C LYS A 74 -20.11 -17.75 -2.03
N LEU A 75 -20.97 -17.44 -2.95
CA LEU A 75 -22.06 -16.45 -2.79
C LEU A 75 -23.29 -16.96 -2.03
N ASP A 76 -23.34 -18.24 -1.57
CA ASP A 76 -24.54 -18.87 -0.97
C ASP A 76 -24.32 -19.28 0.49
N GLY A 77 -24.79 -18.59 1.55
CA GLY A 77 -24.81 -18.85 3.00
C GLY A 77 -24.55 -17.66 3.89
N PRO A 78 -24.62 -17.78 5.19
CA PRO A 78 -24.36 -16.71 6.12
C PRO A 78 -22.86 -16.35 6.04
N ASN A 79 -22.48 -15.13 5.94
CA ASN A 79 -21.10 -14.62 5.80
C ASN A 79 -20.49 -14.67 4.38
N LYS A 80 -21.35 -14.46 3.36
CA LYS A 80 -20.92 -14.59 1.97
C LYS A 80 -20.83 -13.25 1.28
N PHE A 81 -19.62 -12.72 1.36
CA PHE A 81 -19.29 -11.45 0.71
C PHE A 81 -18.60 -11.67 -0.63
N GLY A 82 -18.10 -12.90 -0.89
CA GLY A 82 -17.38 -13.25 -2.11
C GLY A 82 -16.18 -12.33 -2.35
N LEU A 83 -15.45 -11.95 -1.30
CA LEU A 83 -14.42 -10.90 -1.35
C LEU A 83 -13.05 -11.39 -1.83
N ARG A 84 -12.82 -12.68 -1.93
CA ARG A 84 -11.56 -13.22 -2.41
C ARG A 84 -11.24 -12.72 -3.82
N ASN A 85 -10.07 -12.14 -4.01
CA ASN A 85 -9.62 -11.49 -5.26
C ASN A 85 -10.50 -10.31 -5.74
N LYS A 86 -11.23 -9.64 -4.85
CA LYS A 86 -12.12 -8.53 -5.24
C LYS A 86 -11.80 -7.19 -4.62
N ILE A 87 -11.06 -7.17 -3.51
CA ILE A 87 -10.73 -5.92 -2.83
C ILE A 87 -9.78 -5.10 -3.71
N LYS A 88 -10.17 -3.88 -4.05
CA LYS A 88 -9.38 -3.00 -4.91
C LYS A 88 -8.32 -2.22 -4.16
N LEU A 89 -8.61 -1.83 -2.93
CA LEU A 89 -7.73 -1.03 -2.09
C LEU A 89 -7.72 -1.55 -0.67
N ILE A 90 -6.53 -1.74 -0.13
CA ILE A 90 -6.31 -2.04 1.28
C ILE A 90 -5.43 -0.92 1.85
N TYR A 91 -5.88 -0.31 2.94
CA TYR A 91 -5.05 0.58 3.76
C TYR A 91 -4.97 0.02 5.17
N ILE A 92 -3.76 -0.15 5.67
CA ILE A 92 -3.54 -0.64 7.04
C ILE A 92 -2.59 0.28 7.80
N ASP A 93 -2.97 0.52 9.05
CA ASP A 93 -2.19 1.27 10.06
C ASP A 93 -2.08 0.36 11.29
N PRO A 94 -1.12 -0.60 11.29
CA PRO A 94 -0.99 -1.57 12.36
C PRO A 94 -0.36 -0.94 13.61
N PRO A 95 -0.46 -1.60 14.80
CA PRO A 95 0.27 -1.16 15.97
C PRO A 95 1.78 -1.07 15.67
N PHE A 96 2.44 0.03 16.03
CA PHE A 96 3.86 0.28 15.70
C PHE A 96 4.85 -0.42 16.63
N ALA A 97 4.41 -1.40 17.42
CA ALA A 97 5.24 -2.10 18.41
C ALA A 97 5.98 -1.14 19.36
N THR A 98 5.38 0.00 19.67
CA THR A 98 5.93 0.97 20.61
C THR A 98 5.85 0.43 22.04
N ARG A 99 6.90 0.64 22.84
CA ARG A 99 6.91 0.23 24.27
C ARG A 99 5.97 1.07 25.15
N GLY A 100 5.34 2.10 24.61
CA GLY A 100 4.43 2.98 25.32
C GLY A 100 3.08 2.32 25.54
N ASP A 101 2.64 2.27 26.80
CA ASP A 101 1.26 1.92 27.12
C ASP A 101 0.35 3.01 26.56
N PHE A 102 -0.49 2.70 25.60
CA PHE A 102 -1.68 3.52 25.33
C PHE A 102 -2.65 3.34 26.51
N MET A 103 -2.29 3.98 27.63
CA MET A 103 -3.16 4.13 28.77
C MET A 103 -4.09 5.33 28.53
N LYS A 104 -5.13 5.16 27.75
CA LYS A 104 -6.36 5.93 27.91
C LYS A 104 -7.41 4.96 28.46
N ASP A 105 -7.88 5.32 29.65
CA ASP A 105 -8.96 4.65 30.38
C ASP A 105 -8.74 3.16 30.71
N LYS A 106 -8.45 2.92 31.99
CA LYS A 106 -8.50 1.74 32.85
C LYS A 106 -8.92 0.35 32.31
N GLU A 107 -9.19 0.19 31.03
CA GLU A 107 -9.38 -1.08 30.36
C GLU A 107 -8.12 -1.44 29.58
N LYS A 108 -7.44 -2.51 29.99
CA LYS A 108 -6.32 -3.12 29.31
C LYS A 108 -6.78 -3.69 27.97
N ALA A 109 -6.93 -2.83 26.97
CA ALA A 109 -7.48 -3.21 25.67
C ALA A 109 -6.54 -4.04 24.79
N TYR A 110 -5.27 -4.24 25.16
CA TYR A 110 -4.37 -5.18 24.46
C TYR A 110 -3.25 -5.60 25.40
N LYS A 111 -3.39 -6.78 26.01
CA LYS A 111 -2.39 -7.34 26.95
C LYS A 111 -1.17 -7.96 26.26
N ASP A 112 -1.19 -8.16 24.95
CA ASP A 112 -0.10 -8.81 24.23
C ASP A 112 0.83 -7.79 23.59
N LYS A 113 1.87 -7.43 24.35
CA LYS A 113 3.01 -6.67 23.84
C LYS A 113 3.74 -7.54 22.83
N VAL A 114 3.37 -7.44 21.55
CA VAL A 114 4.02 -8.16 20.47
C VAL A 114 5.32 -7.44 20.11
N TYR A 115 6.47 -8.01 20.46
CA TYR A 115 7.79 -7.43 20.23
C TYR A 115 8.66 -8.32 19.35
N GLY A 116 9.69 -7.73 18.76
CA GLY A 116 10.71 -8.48 18.05
C GLY A 116 10.15 -9.33 16.90
N SER A 117 10.50 -10.60 16.88
CA SER A 117 10.05 -11.57 15.87
C SER A 117 8.55 -11.79 15.88
N GLN A 118 7.92 -11.77 17.05
CA GLN A 118 6.47 -11.92 17.16
C GLN A 118 5.70 -10.80 16.41
N PHE A 119 6.19 -9.56 16.48
CA PHE A 119 5.60 -8.46 15.72
C PHE A 119 5.71 -8.70 14.21
N LEU A 120 6.85 -9.18 13.74
CA LEU A 120 7.05 -9.46 12.34
C LEU A 120 6.11 -10.56 11.84
N GLU A 121 5.97 -11.63 12.62
CA GLU A 121 5.05 -12.72 12.28
C GLU A 121 3.58 -12.30 12.40
N PHE A 122 3.24 -11.46 13.37
CA PHE A 122 1.90 -10.86 13.50
C PHE A 122 1.50 -10.09 12.22
N ILE A 123 2.40 -9.25 11.70
CA ILE A 123 2.16 -8.51 10.46
C ILE A 123 2.14 -9.45 9.25
N ARG A 124 3.12 -10.37 9.16
CA ARG A 124 3.24 -11.29 8.03
C ARG A 124 2.02 -12.19 7.85
N LYS A 125 1.49 -12.76 8.92
CA LYS A 125 0.26 -13.58 8.88
C LYS A 125 -0.91 -12.82 8.25
N ARG A 126 -1.09 -11.57 8.62
CA ARG A 126 -2.17 -10.72 8.09
C ARG A 126 -1.93 -10.36 6.63
N LEU A 127 -0.71 -9.99 6.28
CA LEU A 127 -0.34 -9.64 4.90
C LEU A 127 -0.57 -10.80 3.93
N LEU A 128 -0.36 -12.05 4.36
CA LEU A 128 -0.63 -13.23 3.54
C LEU A 128 -2.11 -13.31 3.14
N PHE A 129 -3.03 -13.14 4.10
CA PHE A 129 -4.47 -13.13 3.80
C PHE A 129 -4.89 -11.89 3.02
N LEU A 130 -4.38 -10.72 3.38
CA LEU A 130 -4.66 -9.46 2.67
C LEU A 130 -4.28 -9.56 1.19
N ARG A 131 -3.15 -10.19 0.87
CA ARG A 131 -2.75 -10.42 -0.51
C ARG A 131 -3.74 -11.32 -1.26
N GLU A 132 -4.24 -12.37 -0.61
CA GLU A 132 -5.17 -13.32 -1.24
C GLU A 132 -6.56 -12.74 -1.51
N ILE A 133 -7.04 -11.81 -0.66
CA ILE A 133 -8.34 -11.13 -0.88
C ILE A 133 -8.22 -9.94 -1.84
N LEU A 134 -7.02 -9.38 -2.04
CA LEU A 134 -6.78 -8.27 -2.94
C LEU A 134 -7.02 -8.69 -4.40
N ALA A 135 -7.67 -7.84 -5.20
CA ALA A 135 -7.88 -8.05 -6.64
C ALA A 135 -6.55 -7.98 -7.41
N GLU A 136 -6.48 -8.57 -8.59
CA GLU A 136 -5.27 -8.57 -9.41
C GLU A 136 -4.81 -7.15 -9.82
N ASP A 137 -5.76 -6.22 -9.97
CA ASP A 137 -5.55 -4.80 -10.25
C ASP A 137 -5.57 -3.94 -8.99
N GLY A 138 -5.58 -4.58 -7.80
CA GLY A 138 -5.66 -3.92 -6.52
C GLY A 138 -4.31 -3.55 -5.92
N ALA A 139 -4.37 -2.70 -4.90
CA ALA A 139 -3.21 -2.14 -4.21
C ALA A 139 -3.35 -2.19 -2.69
N ILE A 140 -2.20 -2.26 -2.01
CA ILE A 140 -2.11 -2.14 -0.56
C ILE A 140 -1.20 -0.98 -0.17
N TYR A 141 -1.64 -0.21 0.82
CA TYR A 141 -0.88 0.84 1.49
C TYR A 141 -0.70 0.43 2.96
N LEU A 142 0.55 0.34 3.40
CA LEU A 142 0.89 0.00 4.77
C LEU A 142 1.64 1.16 5.42
N HIS A 143 1.01 1.78 6.41
CA HIS A 143 1.57 2.86 7.21
C HIS A 143 2.33 2.30 8.40
N ILE A 144 3.56 2.73 8.62
CA ILE A 144 4.42 2.26 9.71
C ILE A 144 5.42 3.33 10.14
N ASP A 145 5.87 3.26 11.38
CA ASP A 145 6.94 4.11 11.88
C ASP A 145 8.33 3.68 11.37
N ILE A 146 9.28 4.58 11.43
CA ILE A 146 10.67 4.35 11.00
C ILE A 146 11.35 3.18 11.76
N LYS A 147 10.94 2.90 13.00
CA LYS A 147 11.59 1.87 13.83
C LYS A 147 11.39 0.46 13.30
N LYS A 148 10.27 0.21 12.65
CA LYS A 148 9.90 -1.11 12.12
C LYS A 148 9.78 -1.14 10.60
N GLY A 149 9.74 0.00 9.94
CA GLY A 149 9.55 0.13 8.50
C GLY A 149 10.46 -0.77 7.67
N HIS A 150 11.76 -0.79 7.96
CA HIS A 150 12.72 -1.59 7.19
C HIS A 150 12.46 -3.10 7.24
N TYR A 151 12.08 -3.63 8.42
CA TYR A 151 11.71 -5.04 8.55
C TYR A 151 10.38 -5.37 7.87
N VAL A 152 9.41 -4.46 8.00
CA VAL A 152 8.10 -4.60 7.36
C VAL A 152 8.22 -4.53 5.85
N LYS A 153 9.12 -3.69 5.30
CA LYS A 153 9.45 -3.64 3.88
C LYS A 153 9.93 -5.01 3.36
N ALA A 154 10.85 -5.65 4.08
CA ALA A 154 11.35 -6.97 3.70
C ALA A 154 10.24 -8.04 3.71
N ILE A 155 9.32 -7.98 4.68
CA ILE A 155 8.15 -8.87 4.71
C ILE A 155 7.19 -8.59 3.55
N LEU A 156 6.97 -7.32 3.20
CA LEU A 156 6.16 -6.94 2.04
C LEU A 156 6.78 -7.47 0.74
N ASP A 157 8.10 -7.40 0.59
CA ASP A 157 8.81 -7.97 -0.56
C ASP A 157 8.62 -9.49 -0.64
N GLU A 158 8.70 -10.18 0.51
CA GLU A 158 8.46 -11.63 0.58
C GLU A 158 7.02 -11.99 0.18
N VAL A 159 6.03 -11.22 0.67
CA VAL A 159 4.61 -11.54 0.48
C VAL A 159 4.11 -11.09 -0.90
N PHE A 160 4.43 -9.88 -1.33
CA PHE A 160 3.92 -9.27 -2.57
C PHE A 160 4.88 -9.40 -3.75
N SER A 161 6.14 -9.75 -3.52
CA SER A 161 7.30 -9.71 -4.42
C SER A 161 7.83 -8.28 -4.60
N GLU A 162 9.16 -8.13 -4.60
CA GLU A 162 9.86 -6.86 -4.78
C GLU A 162 9.45 -6.15 -6.07
N GLY A 163 9.25 -6.90 -7.17
CA GLY A 163 8.81 -6.34 -8.46
C GLY A 163 7.45 -5.64 -8.42
N ASN A 164 6.64 -5.89 -7.39
CA ASN A 164 5.34 -5.25 -7.18
C ASN A 164 5.40 -4.05 -6.22
N PHE A 165 6.60 -3.69 -5.74
CA PHE A 165 6.81 -2.46 -4.99
C PHE A 165 6.63 -1.26 -5.91
N MET A 166 5.73 -0.36 -5.54
CA MET A 166 5.42 0.83 -6.35
C MET A 166 6.15 2.05 -5.83
N ASN A 167 5.94 2.41 -4.56
CA ASN A 167 6.53 3.58 -3.94
C ASN A 167 6.64 3.46 -2.43
N GLU A 168 7.54 4.26 -1.87
CA GLU A 168 7.58 4.66 -0.47
C GLU A 168 7.11 6.11 -0.38
N LEU A 169 6.02 6.34 0.34
CA LEU A 169 5.50 7.68 0.60
C LEU A 169 5.96 8.11 1.99
N ILE A 170 6.57 9.27 2.08
CA ILE A 170 7.02 9.85 3.32
C ILE A 170 5.93 10.76 3.88
N TRP A 171 5.35 10.36 5.01
CA TRP A 171 4.37 11.15 5.73
C TRP A 171 5.05 12.04 6.77
N LEU A 172 5.27 13.29 6.41
CA LEU A 172 5.90 14.26 7.30
C LEU A 172 4.93 14.76 8.36
N PHE A 173 5.39 14.90 9.58
CA PHE A 173 4.66 15.55 10.65
C PHE A 173 5.51 16.57 11.41
N SER A 174 4.85 17.61 11.92
CA SER A 174 5.46 18.61 12.78
C SER A 174 5.24 18.23 14.24
N GLY A 175 6.31 17.94 14.98
CA GLY A 175 6.27 17.69 16.41
C GLY A 175 7.34 18.52 17.14
N ARG A 176 7.07 18.88 18.38
CA ARG A 176 8.01 19.62 19.24
C ARG A 176 8.99 18.72 20.01
N GLU A 177 9.06 17.43 19.70
CA GLU A 177 10.03 16.56 20.35
C GLU A 177 11.44 17.05 20.05
N MET A 178 12.11 17.51 21.09
CA MET A 178 13.52 17.87 21.02
C MET A 178 14.35 16.72 21.56
N ASN A 179 15.06 16.06 20.66
CA ASN A 179 16.06 15.07 21.02
C ASN A 179 17.44 15.75 20.94
N TYR A 180 18.16 15.78 22.05
CA TYR A 180 19.47 16.44 22.12
C TYR A 180 20.65 15.51 21.78
N SER A 181 20.38 14.22 21.57
CA SER A 181 21.42 13.21 21.30
C SER A 181 21.39 12.68 19.85
N SER A 182 20.36 12.99 19.08
CA SER A 182 20.23 12.54 17.69
C SER A 182 19.29 13.45 16.89
N TYR A 183 19.22 13.26 15.58
CA TYR A 183 18.21 13.91 14.74
C TYR A 183 16.80 13.46 15.12
N ASN A 184 15.84 14.38 15.11
CA ASN A 184 14.46 14.09 15.40
C ASN A 184 13.80 13.30 14.25
N ASN A 185 13.07 12.27 14.60
CA ASN A 185 12.20 11.58 13.65
C ASN A 185 11.00 12.48 13.31
N LYS A 186 10.83 12.82 12.05
CA LYS A 186 9.80 13.75 11.57
C LYS A 186 8.92 13.15 10.49
N HIS A 187 8.96 11.83 10.32
CA HIS A 187 8.14 11.14 9.32
C HIS A 187 7.78 9.73 9.73
N ASN A 188 6.69 9.26 9.17
CA ASN A 188 6.37 7.86 9.04
C ASN A 188 6.45 7.48 7.56
N THR A 189 6.46 6.19 7.30
CA THR A 189 6.51 5.64 5.95
C THR A 189 5.20 4.96 5.61
N ILE A 190 4.71 5.14 4.38
CA ILE A 190 3.61 4.37 3.82
C ILE A 190 4.16 3.61 2.61
N PHE A 191 4.23 2.29 2.73
CA PHE A 191 4.63 1.43 1.63
C PHE A 191 3.45 1.16 0.71
N PHE A 192 3.65 1.37 -0.58
CA PHE A 192 2.67 1.13 -1.63
C PHE A 192 3.09 -0.06 -2.49
N TYR A 193 2.26 -1.11 -2.50
CA TYR A 193 2.44 -2.30 -3.33
C TYR A 193 1.21 -2.56 -4.19
N ALA A 194 1.43 -3.02 -5.40
CA ALA A 194 0.40 -3.64 -6.22
C ALA A 194 0.31 -5.14 -5.90
N LYS A 195 -0.83 -5.78 -6.12
CA LYS A 195 -0.88 -7.24 -6.20
C LYS A 195 -0.17 -7.75 -7.45
N ASN A 196 -0.42 -7.08 -8.58
CA ASN A 196 0.26 -7.29 -9.85
C ASN A 196 0.51 -5.93 -10.49
N ARG A 197 1.77 -5.54 -10.60
CA ARG A 197 2.19 -4.23 -11.13
C ARG A 197 1.65 -3.96 -12.53
N ASP A 198 1.63 -4.99 -13.39
CA ASP A 198 1.24 -4.83 -14.79
C ASP A 198 -0.27 -4.64 -14.97
N LYS A 199 -1.06 -4.97 -13.94
CA LYS A 199 -2.52 -4.85 -13.94
C LYS A 199 -3.03 -3.73 -13.05
N LEU A 200 -2.16 -3.09 -12.27
CA LEU A 200 -2.56 -2.07 -11.32
C LEU A 200 -3.36 -0.96 -11.98
N PHE A 201 -4.56 -0.69 -11.43
CA PHE A 201 -5.30 0.53 -11.76
C PHE A 201 -4.79 1.69 -10.91
N PHE A 202 -4.26 2.71 -11.57
CA PHE A 202 -3.73 3.92 -10.93
C PHE A 202 -4.07 5.15 -11.77
N ASP A 203 -5.02 5.96 -11.30
CA ASP A 203 -5.50 7.16 -11.98
C ASP A 203 -4.65 8.38 -11.59
N TRP A 204 -3.48 8.47 -12.21
CA TRP A 204 -2.52 9.53 -11.95
C TRP A 204 -3.03 10.93 -12.34
N GLU A 205 -3.98 11.02 -13.28
CA GLU A 205 -4.54 12.30 -13.72
C GLU A 205 -5.39 12.96 -12.64
N LYS A 206 -6.08 12.15 -11.83
CA LYS A 206 -6.92 12.66 -10.72
C LYS A 206 -6.14 13.05 -9.48
N ILE A 207 -4.95 12.49 -9.28
CA ILE A 207 -4.11 12.77 -8.12
C ILE A 207 -2.96 13.73 -8.40
N GLY A 208 -2.75 14.10 -9.68
CA GLY A 208 -1.74 15.06 -10.07
C GLY A 208 -2.09 16.47 -9.61
N ASP A 209 -1.18 17.11 -8.86
CA ASP A 209 -1.29 18.53 -8.57
C ASP A 209 -1.02 19.35 -9.84
N MET A 210 -1.81 20.39 -10.03
CA MET A 210 -1.47 21.42 -11.03
C MET A 210 -0.15 22.07 -10.64
N PRO A 211 0.81 22.13 -11.55
CA PRO A 211 2.09 22.79 -11.26
C PRO A 211 1.89 24.22 -10.81
N SER A 212 2.81 24.70 -9.98
CA SER A 212 2.78 26.09 -9.57
C SER A 212 2.79 27.04 -10.77
N PRO A 213 2.22 28.24 -10.65
CA PRO A 213 2.26 29.25 -11.73
C PRO A 213 3.68 29.51 -12.28
N ALA A 214 4.69 29.43 -11.42
CA ALA A 214 6.09 29.57 -11.79
C ALA A 214 6.60 28.44 -12.72
N VAL A 215 6.15 27.21 -12.48
CA VAL A 215 6.44 26.06 -13.36
C VAL A 215 5.67 26.19 -14.66
N MET A 216 4.37 26.54 -14.60
CA MET A 216 3.55 26.73 -15.79
C MET A 216 4.07 27.86 -16.68
N ALA A 217 4.62 28.91 -16.10
CA ALA A 217 5.24 30.02 -16.85
C ALA A 217 6.48 29.60 -17.68
N GLN A 218 7.09 28.47 -17.39
CA GLN A 218 8.18 27.94 -18.19
C GLN A 218 7.68 27.32 -19.52
N TYR A 219 6.46 26.79 -19.55
CA TYR A 219 5.85 26.18 -20.73
C TYR A 219 5.10 27.22 -21.56
N LYS A 220 5.86 28.10 -22.19
CA LYS A 220 5.36 29.31 -22.89
C LYS A 220 4.73 29.03 -24.24
N HIS A 221 5.13 27.95 -24.88
CA HIS A 221 4.68 27.63 -26.24
C HIS A 221 3.43 26.73 -26.14
N ILE A 222 2.53 26.92 -27.11
CA ILE A 222 1.29 26.15 -27.21
C ILE A 222 1.19 25.60 -28.61
N GLU A 223 0.96 24.29 -28.74
CA GLU A 223 0.67 23.65 -30.02
C GLU A 223 -0.76 23.94 -30.48
N THR A 224 -1.03 23.67 -31.75
CA THR A 224 -2.38 23.81 -32.33
C THR A 224 -3.42 22.92 -31.66
N ASP A 225 -3.00 21.83 -31.03
CA ASP A 225 -3.84 20.92 -30.25
C ASP A 225 -3.99 21.33 -28.77
N GLY A 226 -3.43 22.48 -28.36
CA GLY A 226 -3.50 23.02 -27.01
C GLY A 226 -2.44 22.52 -26.03
N ARG A 227 -1.59 21.58 -26.43
CA ARG A 227 -0.51 21.11 -25.56
C ARG A 227 0.54 22.20 -25.35
N ARG A 228 0.92 22.41 -24.11
CA ARG A 228 1.99 23.35 -23.75
C ARG A 228 3.33 22.67 -23.76
N TYR A 229 4.36 23.39 -24.22
CA TYR A 229 5.74 22.90 -24.26
C TYR A 229 6.77 23.99 -23.97
N VAL A 230 7.99 23.56 -23.66
CA VAL A 230 9.16 24.37 -23.53
C VAL A 230 10.24 23.81 -24.45
N ILE A 231 11.03 24.69 -25.06
CA ILE A 231 12.17 24.30 -25.87
C ILE A 231 13.36 24.05 -24.91
N ARG A 232 13.95 22.88 -24.99
CA ARG A 232 15.13 22.46 -24.23
C ARG A 232 16.29 22.17 -25.15
N ASN A 233 17.48 22.44 -24.66
CA ASN A 233 18.70 22.09 -25.34
C ASN A 233 19.07 20.62 -25.10
N ALA A 234 19.35 19.86 -26.14
CA ALA A 234 19.72 18.45 -26.02
C ALA A 234 21.04 18.25 -25.24
N ALA A 235 21.93 19.22 -25.28
CA ALA A 235 23.23 19.20 -24.59
C ALA A 235 23.19 19.73 -23.13
N GLY A 236 22.02 20.09 -22.62
CA GLY A 236 21.89 20.59 -21.23
C GLY A 236 22.46 21.99 -21.00
N SER A 237 22.92 22.70 -22.01
CA SER A 237 23.47 24.04 -21.86
C SER A 237 22.37 25.11 -21.77
N LYS A 238 22.58 26.09 -20.89
CA LYS A 238 21.67 27.25 -20.74
C LYS A 238 21.77 28.15 -21.95
N GLY A 239 20.67 28.40 -22.66
CA GLY A 239 20.62 29.60 -23.45
C GLY A 239 19.92 29.62 -24.79
N LEU A 240 19.49 28.53 -25.42
CA LEU A 240 18.76 28.59 -26.67
C LEU A 240 17.27 28.84 -26.43
N LYS A 241 16.74 29.92 -27.00
CA LYS A 241 15.34 30.31 -26.91
C LYS A 241 14.52 29.98 -28.15
N VAL A 242 15.16 29.38 -29.16
CA VAL A 242 14.58 29.12 -30.47
C VAL A 242 14.85 27.67 -30.85
N GLU A 243 13.89 27.02 -31.51
CA GLU A 243 14.06 25.66 -32.02
C GLU A 243 15.22 25.61 -33.07
N GLY A 244 16.04 24.60 -32.91
CA GLY A 244 17.17 24.31 -33.77
C GLY A 244 17.56 22.83 -33.70
N PRO A 245 18.59 22.41 -34.48
CA PRO A 245 18.96 21.00 -34.59
C PRO A 245 19.35 20.34 -33.24
N ASP A 246 19.81 21.18 -32.29
CA ASP A 246 20.25 20.70 -30.96
C ASP A 246 19.21 20.92 -29.86
N THR A 247 17.95 21.14 -30.21
CA THR A 247 16.85 21.37 -29.26
C THR A 247 15.74 20.35 -29.43
N TYR A 248 14.95 20.15 -28.35
CA TYR A 248 13.77 19.34 -28.40
C TYR A 248 12.61 20.01 -27.63
N ARG A 249 11.40 19.67 -28.01
CA ARG A 249 10.18 20.09 -27.30
C ARG A 249 9.92 19.20 -26.10
N GLN A 250 9.97 19.77 -24.91
CA GLN A 250 9.52 19.11 -23.70
C GLN A 250 8.09 19.54 -23.45
N TYR A 251 7.14 18.64 -23.68
CA TYR A 251 5.74 18.90 -23.42
C TYR A 251 5.43 18.91 -21.93
N PHE A 252 4.50 19.79 -21.55
CA PHE A 252 3.91 19.74 -20.24
C PHE A 252 3.17 18.42 -20.08
N LYS A 253 3.52 17.70 -19.03
CA LYS A 253 2.75 16.57 -18.52
C LYS A 253 2.31 16.97 -17.11
N PRO A 254 1.04 16.71 -16.71
CA PRO A 254 0.64 16.88 -15.33
C PRO A 254 1.66 16.16 -14.45
N VAL A 255 2.13 16.85 -13.42
CA VAL A 255 3.14 16.26 -12.52
C VAL A 255 2.41 15.30 -11.62
N PRO A 256 2.87 14.04 -11.46
CA PRO A 256 2.36 13.17 -10.42
C PRO A 256 2.53 13.87 -9.06
N PRO A 257 1.69 13.55 -8.06
CA PRO A 257 1.77 14.16 -6.74
C PRO A 257 3.22 14.12 -6.27
N LYS A 258 3.71 15.22 -5.72
CA LYS A 258 5.10 15.33 -5.28
C LYS A 258 5.39 14.21 -4.28
N SER A 259 5.98 13.14 -4.74
CA SER A 259 6.70 12.25 -3.85
C SER A 259 7.92 13.04 -3.39
N TYR A 260 7.92 13.49 -2.15
CA TYR A 260 9.13 14.02 -1.54
C TYR A 260 10.07 12.82 -1.33
N PHE A 261 11.13 12.78 -2.11
CA PHE A 261 12.25 11.89 -1.91
C PHE A 261 13.08 12.38 -0.73
#